data_db189510dd0d0818a6d5a5a25a63b80d
#
_entry.id   db189510dd0d0818a6d5a5a25a63b80d
#
_cell.length_a   1.000
_cell.length_b   1.000
_cell.length_c   1.000
_cell.angle_alpha   90.00
_cell.angle_beta   90.00
_cell.angle_gamma   90.00
#
_symmetry.space_group_name_H-M   'P 1'
#
loop_
_entity.id
_entity.type
_entity.pdbx_description
1 polymer ?
#
loop_
_entity_poly.entity_id
_entity_poly.type
_entity_poly.pdbx_seq_one_letter_code
_entity_poly.pdbx_strand_id
1 'polypeptide(L)'
;MTRANRPHLPMRPLWRCRACGAEWPCQPARLSLLVEYRDDRTALLVYLGTLMAEAADQLAQLNGHAPPENLGDRFLGWARPRG
;
A
#
# COMPACT_ATOMS: atom_id res chain seq x y z
N MET A 1 16.69 7.85 -21.01
CA MET A 1 16.57 7.43 -20.44
C MET A 1 15.88 7.32 -19.67
N THR A 2 15.53 6.98 -19.60
CA THR A 2 14.84 6.78 -18.73
C THR A 2 15.14 6.65 -17.68
N ARG A 3 15.17 7.19 -17.01
CA ARG A 3 15.29 6.88 -15.94
C ARG A 3 14.60 6.03 -15.50
N ALA A 4 15.08 5.30 -15.25
CA ALA A 4 14.36 4.21 -14.93
C ALA A 4 13.47 4.52 -13.79
N ASN A 5 12.24 4.25 -13.94
CA ASN A 5 11.33 4.35 -12.86
C ASN A 5 11.57 3.20 -11.93
N ARG A 6 12.07 3.48 -10.77
CA ARG A 6 12.14 2.46 -9.76
C ARG A 6 10.75 2.06 -9.33
N PRO A 7 10.50 0.76 -9.18
CA PRO A 7 9.22 0.34 -8.64
C PRO A 7 9.01 0.88 -7.22
N HIS A 8 7.82 1.34 -6.96
CA HIS A 8 7.47 1.81 -5.62
C HIS A 8 6.92 0.64 -4.81
N LEU A 9 7.81 -0.09 -4.17
CA LEU A 9 7.49 -1.29 -3.42
C LEU A 9 7.66 -1.04 -1.93
N PRO A 10 6.91 -1.75 -1.08
CA PRO A 10 7.03 -1.52 0.35
C PRO A 10 8.27 -2.16 0.94
N MET A 11 8.91 -1.47 1.86
CA MET A 11 9.95 -2.05 2.71
C MET A 11 9.32 -2.53 4.00
N ARG A 12 9.53 -3.78 4.33
CA ARG A 12 9.06 -4.33 5.60
C ARG A 12 10.16 -4.21 6.63
N PRO A 13 9.86 -4.09 7.85
CA PRO A 13 8.53 -4.00 8.47
C PRO A 13 8.02 -2.58 8.61
N LEU A 14 8.73 -1.60 8.10
CA LEU A 14 8.39 -0.19 8.27
C LEU A 14 7.25 0.25 7.36
N TRP A 15 7.03 -0.46 6.28
CA TRP A 15 6.00 -0.15 5.29
C TRP A 15 6.16 1.23 4.68
N ARG A 16 7.39 1.53 4.34
CA ARG A 16 7.71 2.73 3.58
C ARG A 16 8.15 2.35 2.18
N CYS A 17 7.94 3.24 1.24
CA CYS A 17 8.30 2.99 -0.15
C CYS A 17 9.81 2.92 -0.31
N ARG A 18 10.29 1.90 -1.00
CA ARG A 18 11.72 1.74 -1.25
C ARG A 18 12.27 2.81 -2.17
N ALA A 19 11.42 3.38 -3.02
CA ALA A 19 11.86 4.36 -4.01
C ALA A 19 11.82 5.79 -3.48
N CYS A 20 10.81 6.15 -2.70
CA CYS A 20 10.63 7.55 -2.30
C CYS A 20 10.61 7.77 -0.80
N GLY A 21 10.59 6.71 0.01
CA GLY A 21 10.64 6.84 1.45
C GLY A 21 9.31 7.22 2.12
N ALA A 22 8.30 7.52 1.36
CA ALA A 22 6.99 7.86 1.91
C ALA A 22 6.30 6.61 2.44
N GLU A 23 5.28 6.79 3.26
CA GLU A 23 4.48 5.68 3.70
C GLU A 23 3.88 4.96 2.49
N TRP A 24 3.98 3.63 2.50
CA TRP A 24 3.43 2.85 1.41
C TRP A 24 1.98 2.47 1.72
N PRO A 25 1.05 2.50 0.76
CA PRO A 25 1.28 2.85 -0.64
C PRO A 25 1.38 4.36 -0.84
N CYS A 26 2.47 4.77 -1.45
CA CYS A 26 2.69 6.16 -1.80
C CYS A 26 1.89 6.53 -3.04
N GLN A 27 1.83 7.80 -3.37
CA GLN A 27 1.01 8.25 -4.49
C GLN A 27 1.36 7.54 -5.81
N PRO A 28 2.64 7.45 -6.20
CA PRO A 28 2.95 6.72 -7.45
C PRO A 28 2.55 5.25 -7.39
N ALA A 29 2.68 4.59 -6.23
CA ALA A 29 2.25 3.20 -6.11
C ALA A 29 0.75 3.06 -6.30
N ARG A 30 -0.03 3.97 -5.70
CA ARG A 30 -1.48 3.94 -5.85
C ARG A 30 -1.90 4.08 -7.29
N LEU A 31 -1.29 5.03 -8.01
CA LEU A 31 -1.62 5.25 -9.40
C LEU A 31 -1.26 4.05 -10.27
N SER A 32 -0.08 3.46 -10.03
CA SER A 32 0.31 2.26 -10.76
C SER A 32 -0.64 1.11 -10.53
N LEU A 33 -1.05 0.90 -9.29
CA LEU A 33 -1.95 -0.20 -8.97
C LEU A 33 -3.33 0.02 -9.57
N LEU A 34 -3.82 1.25 -9.58
CA LEU A 34 -5.11 1.54 -10.18
C LEU A 34 -5.10 1.25 -11.69
N VAL A 35 -3.99 1.55 -12.35
CA VAL A 35 -3.86 1.23 -13.77
C VAL A 35 -3.73 -0.27 -13.98
N GLU A 36 -2.90 -0.91 -13.19
CA GLU A 36 -2.63 -2.33 -13.34
C GLU A 36 -3.89 -3.18 -13.13
N TYR A 37 -4.73 -2.78 -12.18
CA TYR A 37 -5.94 -3.54 -11.82
C TYR A 37 -7.22 -2.86 -12.31
N ARG A 38 -7.11 -2.02 -13.32
CA ARG A 38 -8.29 -1.24 -13.74
C ARG A 38 -9.46 -2.11 -14.17
N ASP A 39 -9.19 -3.31 -14.66
CA ASP A 39 -10.23 -4.23 -15.13
C ASP A 39 -10.65 -5.22 -14.06
N ASP A 40 -10.02 -5.19 -12.89
CA ASP A 40 -10.36 -6.10 -11.80
C ASP A 40 -10.10 -5.44 -10.46
N ARG A 41 -10.98 -4.54 -10.10
CA ARG A 41 -10.86 -3.81 -8.85
C ARG A 41 -10.98 -4.74 -7.64
N THR A 42 -11.76 -5.81 -7.78
CA THR A 42 -11.89 -6.79 -6.69
C THR A 42 -10.56 -7.45 -6.39
N ALA A 43 -9.82 -7.83 -7.42
CA ALA A 43 -8.50 -8.43 -7.22
C ALA A 43 -7.56 -7.43 -6.52
N LEU A 44 -7.64 -6.16 -6.88
CA LEU A 44 -6.84 -5.14 -6.21
C LEU A 44 -7.17 -5.07 -4.72
N LEU A 45 -8.45 -5.06 -4.39
CA LEU A 45 -8.84 -4.97 -2.97
C LEU A 45 -8.39 -6.19 -2.19
N VAL A 46 -8.45 -7.37 -2.78
CA VAL A 46 -7.97 -8.60 -2.13
C VAL A 46 -6.46 -8.51 -1.90
N TYR A 47 -5.72 -8.09 -2.91
CA TYR A 47 -4.27 -7.93 -2.81
C TYR A 47 -3.91 -6.94 -1.70
N LEU A 48 -4.55 -5.77 -1.71
CA LEU A 48 -4.26 -4.75 -0.71
C LEU A 48 -4.70 -5.17 0.68
N GLY A 49 -5.81 -5.90 0.79
CA GLY A 49 -6.25 -6.42 2.08
C GLY A 49 -5.25 -7.39 2.68
N THR A 50 -4.65 -8.23 1.84
CA THR A 50 -3.61 -9.16 2.29
C THR A 50 -2.40 -8.39 2.81
N LEU A 51 -1.97 -7.37 2.07
CA LEU A 51 -0.83 -6.54 2.51
C LEU A 51 -1.17 -5.74 3.75
N MET A 52 -2.40 -5.27 3.85
CA MET A 52 -2.83 -4.52 5.03
C MET A 52 -2.77 -5.39 6.29
N ALA A 53 -3.20 -6.63 6.19
CA ALA A 53 -3.14 -7.54 7.33
C ALA A 53 -1.70 -7.77 7.77
N GLU A 54 -0.81 -7.96 6.82
CA GLU A 54 0.61 -8.11 7.12
C GLU A 54 1.16 -6.84 7.76
N ALA A 55 0.83 -5.69 7.22
CA ALA A 55 1.30 -4.41 7.74
C ALA A 55 0.77 -4.16 9.14
N ALA A 56 -0.49 -4.48 9.40
CA ALA A 56 -1.07 -4.29 10.71
C ALA A 56 -0.29 -5.05 11.77
N ASP A 57 0.06 -6.29 11.47
CA ASP A 57 0.82 -7.12 12.39
C ASP A 57 2.21 -6.57 12.63
N GLN A 58 2.93 -6.26 11.57
CA GLN A 58 4.31 -5.79 11.67
C GLN A 58 4.41 -4.42 12.32
N LEU A 59 3.53 -3.51 11.95
CA LEU A 59 3.56 -2.17 12.53
C LEU A 59 3.11 -2.18 13.98
N ALA A 60 2.19 -3.08 14.34
CA ALA A 60 1.81 -3.23 15.73
C ALA A 60 2.98 -3.66 16.59
N GLN A 61 3.81 -4.56 16.09
CA GLN A 61 4.97 -5.01 16.84
C GLN A 61 5.96 -3.87 17.08
N LEU A 62 6.11 -2.98 16.10
CA LEU A 62 6.98 -1.83 16.25
C LEU A 62 6.41 -0.78 17.20
N ASN A 63 5.11 -0.79 17.38
CA ASN A 63 4.38 0.27 18.05
C ASN A 63 3.74 -0.19 19.35
N GLY A 64 4.39 -1.15 20.02
CA GLY A 64 3.91 -1.64 21.31
C GLY A 64 2.67 -2.48 21.23
N HIS A 65 2.52 -3.23 20.14
CA HIS A 65 1.41 -4.15 19.90
C HIS A 65 0.09 -3.46 19.58
N ALA A 66 0.14 -2.15 19.30
CA ALA A 66 -1.06 -1.43 18.88
C ALA A 66 -0.96 -1.16 17.39
N PRO A 67 -1.93 -1.62 16.57
CA PRO A 67 -1.89 -1.31 15.15
C PRO A 67 -2.11 0.18 14.91
N PRO A 68 -1.51 0.73 13.85
CA PRO A 68 -1.74 2.14 13.53
C PRO A 68 -3.21 2.37 13.18
N GLU A 69 -3.68 3.56 13.48
CA GLU A 69 -5.01 3.97 13.05
C GLU A 69 -4.99 4.24 11.56
N ASN A 70 -6.13 4.21 10.95
CA ASN A 70 -6.31 4.59 9.55
C ASN A 70 -5.67 3.66 8.54
N LEU A 71 -5.31 2.43 8.92
CA LEU A 71 -4.78 1.48 7.94
C LEU A 71 -5.79 1.17 6.84
N GLY A 72 -7.08 1.10 7.19
CA GLY A 72 -8.10 0.85 6.19
C GLY A 72 -8.11 1.92 5.12
N ASP A 73 -8.07 3.18 5.52
CA ASP A 73 -8.03 4.28 4.56
C ASP A 73 -6.72 4.29 3.79
N ARG A 74 -5.62 4.05 4.48
CA ARG A 74 -4.30 4.08 3.87
C ARG A 74 -4.16 3.04 2.77
N PHE A 75 -4.65 1.81 3.01
CA PHE A 75 -4.49 0.72 2.05
C PHE A 75 -5.68 0.57 1.11
N LEU A 76 -6.88 0.85 1.55
CA LEU A 76 -8.08 0.52 0.78
C LEU A 76 -8.90 1.72 0.36
N GLY A 77 -8.84 2.83 1.11
CA GLY A 77 -9.73 3.95 0.87
C GLY A 77 -9.64 4.51 -0.54
N TRP A 78 -8.44 4.62 -1.07
CA TRP A 78 -8.20 5.18 -2.40
C TRP A 78 -8.56 4.18 -3.51
N ALA A 79 -8.64 2.89 -3.17
CA ALA A 79 -8.87 1.83 -4.17
C ALA A 79 -10.32 1.44 -4.28
N ARG A 80 -11.15 1.81 -3.31
CA ARG A 80 -12.56 1.45 -3.35
C ARG A 80 -13.28 2.18 -4.46
N PRO A 81 -14.19 1.51 -5.17
CA PRO A 81 -14.98 2.22 -6.19
C PRO A 81 -15.80 3.32 -5.53
N ARG A 82 -15.91 4.41 -6.22
CA ARG A 82 -16.81 5.46 -5.77
C ARG A 82 -18.19 5.18 -6.27
N GLY A 83 -19.14 5.32 -5.41
CA GLY A 83 -20.38 4.94 -5.87
C GLY A 83 -21.53 5.39 -5.42
#